data_6041e2e499dd7571010494dc4a11203f
#
_entry.id   6041e2e499dd7571010494dc4a11203f
#
_cell.length_a   1.000
_cell.length_b   1.000
_cell.length_c   1.000
_cell.angle_alpha   90.00
_cell.angle_beta   90.00
_cell.angle_gamma   90.00
#
_symmetry.space_group_name_H-M   'P 1'
#
loop_
_entity.id
_entity.type
_entity.pdbx_description
1 polymer ?
#
loop_
_entity_poly.entity_id
_entity_poly.type
_entity_poly.pdbx_seq_one_letter_code
_entity_poly.pdbx_strand_id
1 'polypeptide(L)'
;MKRRILGISRSTKFSPHSEDRDAAIFMAVASRLNRGNNDVTIISEDLFIAVDLSDFDLVFSMARGRNVLEALAEAEEKDGLIVVNSPKSLLRMSRGTIVNLFIENALPMPTAQVVSPAELKQTTLAYPFWIKRADACAQNSGDVCLISNDEEKQKAISRFNEQGTPSLVVEQHISGDLVKFYGVEGTYFFSVAYPTGEGGFSKFGLEAANGLPQHFSFSQEEMKRTADRAAQLTGMTVYGGDAIVGEDGQFKIIDFNDWPSFSSCRRDAAKAIASRINKM
;
A
#
# COMPACT_ATOMS: atom_id res chain seq x y z
N MET A 1 -10.83 -28.82 -16.57
CA MET A 1 -11.75 -28.21 -15.59
C MET A 1 -11.53 -26.71 -15.56
N LYS A 2 -12.53 -25.93 -15.15
CA LYS A 2 -12.33 -24.51 -14.84
C LYS A 2 -11.56 -24.40 -13.53
N ARG A 3 -10.62 -23.44 -13.44
CA ARG A 3 -9.91 -23.14 -12.19
C ARG A 3 -10.87 -22.49 -11.20
N ARG A 4 -10.95 -22.98 -9.98
CA ARG A 4 -11.79 -22.45 -8.92
C ARG A 4 -11.02 -21.36 -8.18
N ILE A 5 -11.52 -20.14 -8.24
CA ILE A 5 -10.85 -18.97 -7.66
C ILE A 5 -11.73 -18.34 -6.60
N LEU A 6 -11.20 -18.12 -5.41
CA LEU A 6 -11.85 -17.35 -4.37
C LEU A 6 -11.38 -15.90 -4.41
N GLY A 7 -12.32 -14.96 -4.42
CA GLY A 7 -12.07 -13.54 -4.20
C GLY A 7 -12.54 -13.13 -2.80
N ILE A 8 -11.66 -12.51 -2.03
CA ILE A 8 -11.99 -12.01 -0.68
C ILE A 8 -11.91 -10.49 -0.69
N SER A 9 -13.05 -9.81 -0.61
CA SER A 9 -13.11 -8.36 -0.56
C SER A 9 -12.75 -7.84 0.83
N ARG A 10 -12.14 -6.64 0.89
CA ARG A 10 -11.78 -5.95 2.13
C ARG A 10 -13.03 -5.57 2.92
N SER A 11 -12.98 -5.76 4.24
CA SER A 11 -13.99 -5.22 5.15
C SER A 11 -14.01 -3.69 5.11
N THR A 12 -15.18 -3.09 5.21
CA THR A 12 -15.36 -1.62 5.18
C THR A 12 -14.57 -0.90 6.28
N LYS A 13 -14.40 -1.53 7.44
CA LYS A 13 -13.59 -1.00 8.55
C LYS A 13 -12.11 -0.72 8.18
N PHE A 14 -11.59 -1.39 7.14
CA PHE A 14 -10.22 -1.20 6.64
C PHE A 14 -10.14 -0.29 5.40
N SER A 15 -11.28 0.23 4.93
CA SER A 15 -11.37 1.10 3.75
C SER A 15 -11.99 2.47 4.05
N PRO A 16 -11.65 3.16 5.15
CA PRO A 16 -12.29 4.43 5.48
C PRO A 16 -12.16 5.42 4.31
N HIS A 17 -13.31 5.96 3.88
CA HIS A 17 -13.45 6.87 2.72
C HIS A 17 -13.05 6.28 1.35
N SER A 18 -12.93 4.95 1.23
CA SER A 18 -12.51 4.29 -0.01
C SER A 18 -13.33 3.04 -0.36
N GLU A 19 -14.43 2.78 0.35
CA GLU A 19 -15.23 1.56 0.26
C GLU A 19 -15.67 1.28 -1.20
N ASP A 20 -16.31 2.25 -1.85
CA ASP A 20 -16.80 2.11 -3.23
C ASP A 20 -15.66 1.91 -4.24
N ARG A 21 -14.50 2.54 -3.99
CA ARG A 21 -13.33 2.45 -4.88
C ARG A 21 -12.67 1.10 -4.77
N ASP A 22 -12.51 0.59 -3.55
CA ASP A 22 -11.94 -0.73 -3.28
C ASP A 22 -12.88 -1.83 -3.82
N ALA A 23 -14.19 -1.69 -3.60
CA ALA A 23 -15.18 -2.59 -4.19
C ALA A 23 -15.12 -2.57 -5.73
N ALA A 24 -14.96 -1.40 -6.34
CA ALA A 24 -14.94 -1.26 -7.79
C ALA A 24 -13.73 -1.92 -8.46
N ILE A 25 -12.51 -1.83 -7.89
CA ILE A 25 -11.35 -2.55 -8.44
C ILE A 25 -11.50 -4.06 -8.20
N PHE A 26 -11.94 -4.47 -7.02
CA PHE A 26 -12.15 -5.87 -6.68
C PHE A 26 -13.11 -6.55 -7.67
N MET A 27 -14.29 -5.96 -7.89
CA MET A 27 -15.29 -6.47 -8.82
C MET A 27 -14.82 -6.45 -10.27
N ALA A 28 -14.02 -5.44 -10.66
CA ALA A 28 -13.44 -5.39 -12.00
C ALA A 28 -12.46 -6.54 -12.26
N VAL A 29 -11.66 -6.93 -11.25
CA VAL A 29 -10.75 -8.10 -11.31
C VAL A 29 -11.57 -9.38 -11.37
N ALA A 30 -12.50 -9.59 -10.44
CA ALA A 30 -13.35 -10.77 -10.38
C ALA A 30 -14.11 -11.02 -11.69
N SER A 31 -14.72 -9.97 -12.25
CA SER A 31 -15.42 -10.04 -13.55
C SER A 31 -14.50 -10.46 -14.70
N ARG A 32 -13.23 -10.02 -14.70
CA ARG A 32 -12.26 -10.41 -15.74
C ARG A 32 -11.79 -11.85 -15.59
N LEU A 33 -11.56 -12.29 -14.37
CA LEU A 33 -11.18 -13.68 -14.07
C LEU A 33 -12.31 -14.63 -14.49
N ASN A 34 -13.55 -14.31 -14.15
CA ASN A 34 -14.72 -15.12 -14.52
C ASN A 34 -14.90 -15.23 -16.04
N ARG A 35 -14.68 -14.13 -16.80
CA ARG A 35 -14.68 -14.17 -18.27
C ARG A 35 -13.50 -14.94 -18.87
N GLY A 36 -12.40 -15.10 -18.12
CA GLY A 36 -11.20 -15.86 -18.49
C GLY A 36 -11.32 -17.37 -18.31
N ASN A 37 -12.53 -17.93 -18.31
CA ASN A 37 -12.80 -19.37 -18.14
C ASN A 37 -12.44 -19.92 -16.74
N ASN A 38 -12.48 -19.10 -15.70
CA ASN A 38 -12.40 -19.54 -14.32
C ASN A 38 -13.81 -19.64 -13.70
N ASP A 39 -13.92 -20.32 -12.58
CA ASP A 39 -15.07 -20.31 -11.68
C ASP A 39 -14.72 -19.46 -10.47
N VAL A 40 -15.34 -18.27 -10.37
CA VAL A 40 -14.97 -17.26 -9.37
C VAL A 40 -16.07 -17.11 -8.34
N THR A 41 -15.75 -17.50 -7.11
CA THR A 41 -16.57 -17.25 -5.92
C THR A 41 -16.10 -15.98 -5.22
N ILE A 42 -17.01 -15.14 -4.76
CA ILE A 42 -16.71 -13.87 -4.09
C ILE A 42 -17.31 -13.89 -2.69
N ILE A 43 -16.51 -13.51 -1.70
CA ILE A 43 -16.98 -13.30 -0.33
C ILE A 43 -16.45 -11.98 0.23
N SER A 44 -17.11 -11.45 1.25
CA SER A 44 -16.52 -10.44 2.12
C SER A 44 -15.59 -11.10 3.14
N GLU A 45 -14.50 -10.45 3.49
CA GLU A 45 -13.62 -10.82 4.60
C GLU A 45 -14.39 -11.05 5.91
N ASP A 46 -15.50 -10.33 6.14
CA ASP A 46 -16.34 -10.46 7.31
C ASP A 46 -17.12 -11.80 7.35
N LEU A 47 -17.23 -12.50 6.22
CA LEU A 47 -17.92 -13.81 6.08
C LEU A 47 -16.95 -14.97 5.92
N PHE A 48 -15.66 -14.74 6.06
CA PHE A 48 -14.62 -15.73 5.79
C PHE A 48 -14.68 -17.00 6.67
N ILE A 49 -15.24 -16.91 7.86
CA ILE A 49 -15.26 -18.00 8.86
C ILE A 49 -15.94 -19.30 8.37
N ALA A 50 -16.76 -19.23 7.32
CA ALA A 50 -17.54 -20.33 6.78
C ALA A 50 -16.94 -20.95 5.50
N VAL A 51 -15.70 -20.58 5.12
CA VAL A 51 -15.10 -20.98 3.85
C VAL A 51 -14.13 -22.13 4.02
N ASP A 52 -14.34 -23.21 3.27
CA ASP A 52 -13.36 -24.28 3.10
C ASP A 52 -12.40 -23.92 1.95
N LEU A 53 -11.14 -23.63 2.30
CA LEU A 53 -10.13 -23.22 1.34
C LEU A 53 -9.69 -24.35 0.41
N SER A 54 -9.91 -25.62 0.78
CA SER A 54 -9.58 -26.78 -0.06
C SER A 54 -10.42 -26.87 -1.34
N ASP A 55 -11.52 -26.12 -1.39
CA ASP A 55 -12.37 -26.01 -2.57
C ASP A 55 -11.77 -25.12 -3.67
N PHE A 56 -10.67 -24.42 -3.44
CA PHE A 56 -10.13 -23.42 -4.37
C PHE A 56 -8.69 -23.73 -4.78
N ASP A 57 -8.38 -23.41 -6.04
CA ASP A 57 -7.06 -23.57 -6.63
C ASP A 57 -6.20 -22.31 -6.46
N LEU A 58 -6.85 -21.14 -6.22
CA LEU A 58 -6.21 -19.84 -6.01
C LEU A 58 -7.14 -18.89 -5.25
N VAL A 59 -6.53 -18.01 -4.46
CA VAL A 59 -7.21 -16.89 -3.79
C VAL A 59 -6.62 -15.57 -4.24
N PHE A 60 -7.46 -14.58 -4.60
CA PHE A 60 -7.06 -13.18 -4.64
C PHE A 60 -7.76 -12.43 -3.52
N SER A 61 -6.99 -11.71 -2.71
CA SER A 61 -7.50 -11.18 -1.46
C SER A 61 -7.12 -9.71 -1.26
N MET A 62 -8.09 -8.91 -0.88
CA MET A 62 -7.90 -7.56 -0.34
C MET A 62 -8.05 -7.52 1.19
N ALA A 63 -8.19 -8.68 1.84
CA ALA A 63 -8.39 -8.79 3.28
C ALA A 63 -7.23 -8.17 4.08
N ARG A 64 -7.56 -7.63 5.24
CA ARG A 64 -6.64 -7.02 6.22
C ARG A 64 -6.79 -7.61 7.62
N GLY A 65 -7.87 -8.31 7.89
CA GLY A 65 -8.12 -8.96 9.18
C GLY A 65 -7.09 -10.03 9.47
N ARG A 66 -6.47 -9.95 10.64
CA ARG A 66 -5.39 -10.83 11.05
C ARG A 66 -5.79 -12.31 10.98
N ASN A 67 -6.98 -12.66 11.45
CA ASN A 67 -7.52 -14.01 11.41
C ASN A 67 -7.65 -14.56 9.97
N VAL A 68 -8.08 -13.74 9.03
CA VAL A 68 -8.16 -14.13 7.60
C VAL A 68 -6.78 -14.34 7.02
N LEU A 69 -5.85 -13.41 7.28
CA LEU A 69 -4.49 -13.50 6.79
C LEU A 69 -3.74 -14.70 7.38
N GLU A 70 -3.94 -15.02 8.66
CA GLU A 70 -3.35 -16.21 9.31
C GLU A 70 -3.86 -17.50 8.70
N ALA A 71 -5.18 -17.62 8.47
CA ALA A 71 -5.76 -18.81 7.83
C ALA A 71 -5.29 -18.99 6.39
N LEU A 72 -5.21 -17.89 5.61
CA LEU A 72 -4.67 -17.93 4.24
C LEU A 72 -3.17 -18.29 4.23
N ALA A 73 -2.39 -17.79 5.18
CA ALA A 73 -0.97 -18.11 5.30
C ALA A 73 -0.74 -19.59 5.67
N GLU A 74 -1.61 -20.13 6.51
CA GLU A 74 -1.59 -21.56 6.87
C GLU A 74 -1.91 -22.45 5.66
N ALA A 75 -2.94 -22.11 4.88
CA ALA A 75 -3.30 -22.85 3.66
C ALA A 75 -2.20 -22.72 2.57
N GLU A 76 -1.57 -21.55 2.43
CA GLU A 76 -0.42 -21.36 1.54
C GLU A 76 0.74 -22.29 1.94
N GLU A 77 0.99 -22.47 3.25
CA GLU A 77 2.09 -23.28 3.74
C GLU A 77 1.82 -24.79 3.70
N LYS A 78 0.62 -25.20 4.13
CA LYS A 78 0.28 -26.62 4.29
C LYS A 78 -0.20 -27.26 2.99
N ASP A 79 -0.99 -26.52 2.23
CA ASP A 79 -1.74 -27.06 1.10
C ASP A 79 -1.19 -26.54 -0.24
N GLY A 80 -0.22 -25.61 -0.23
CA GLY A 80 0.32 -25.00 -1.43
C GLY A 80 -0.66 -24.08 -2.14
N LEU A 81 -1.70 -23.57 -1.44
CA LEU A 81 -2.67 -22.65 -2.00
C LEU A 81 -1.99 -21.36 -2.48
N ILE A 82 -2.25 -20.95 -3.70
CA ILE A 82 -1.71 -19.70 -4.24
C ILE A 82 -2.58 -18.53 -3.77
N VAL A 83 -1.98 -17.55 -3.09
CA VAL A 83 -2.68 -16.36 -2.60
C VAL A 83 -2.03 -15.07 -3.09
N VAL A 84 -2.81 -14.15 -3.64
CA VAL A 84 -2.37 -12.84 -4.15
C VAL A 84 -3.06 -11.71 -3.37
N ASN A 85 -2.34 -10.78 -2.68
CA ASN A 85 -0.90 -10.82 -2.33
C ASN A 85 -0.62 -11.89 -1.27
N SER A 86 0.68 -12.22 -1.07
CA SER A 86 1.06 -13.21 -0.06
C SER A 86 0.58 -12.80 1.35
N PRO A 87 -0.24 -13.63 2.02
CA PRO A 87 -0.74 -13.32 3.35
C PRO A 87 0.38 -13.30 4.40
N LYS A 88 1.41 -14.13 4.25
CA LYS A 88 2.61 -14.11 5.12
C LYS A 88 3.33 -12.77 5.05
N SER A 89 3.43 -12.21 3.86
CA SER A 89 4.02 -10.89 3.66
C SER A 89 3.17 -9.80 4.32
N LEU A 90 1.85 -9.81 4.10
CA LEU A 90 0.94 -8.81 4.68
C LEU A 90 0.94 -8.84 6.20
N LEU A 91 1.04 -10.02 6.82
CA LEU A 91 1.15 -10.16 8.28
C LEU A 91 2.42 -9.52 8.87
N ARG A 92 3.50 -9.42 8.09
CA ARG A 92 4.80 -8.91 8.53
C ARG A 92 5.05 -7.46 8.11
N MET A 93 4.36 -6.98 7.07
CA MET A 93 4.63 -5.68 6.44
C MET A 93 3.84 -4.55 7.08
N SER A 94 4.24 -4.13 8.28
CA SER A 94 3.86 -2.82 8.80
C SER A 94 4.60 -1.70 8.06
N ARG A 95 4.15 -0.45 8.16
CA ARG A 95 4.87 0.71 7.58
C ARG A 95 6.32 0.77 8.07
N GLY A 96 6.56 0.54 9.38
CA GLY A 96 7.90 0.53 9.94
C GLY A 96 8.79 -0.57 9.35
N THR A 97 8.23 -1.77 9.16
CA THR A 97 8.95 -2.88 8.52
C THR A 97 9.31 -2.56 7.07
N ILE A 98 8.40 -1.95 6.31
CA ILE A 98 8.65 -1.53 4.91
C ILE A 98 9.77 -0.49 4.86
N VAL A 99 9.76 0.52 5.75
CA VAL A 99 10.81 1.54 5.84
C VAL A 99 12.17 0.92 6.12
N ASN A 100 12.27 0.04 7.12
CA ASN A 100 13.54 -0.64 7.43
C ASN A 100 14.02 -1.48 6.23
N LEU A 101 13.13 -2.23 5.59
CA LEU A 101 13.44 -3.03 4.42
C LEU A 101 13.96 -2.17 3.25
N PHE A 102 13.39 -0.98 3.06
CA PHE A 102 13.83 -0.05 2.03
C PHE A 102 15.22 0.53 2.34
N ILE A 103 15.48 0.88 3.60
CA ILE A 103 16.81 1.33 4.06
C ILE A 103 17.86 0.24 3.83
N GLU A 104 17.59 -0.98 4.31
CA GLU A 104 18.50 -2.13 4.20
C GLU A 104 18.84 -2.50 2.74
N ASN A 105 17.89 -2.26 1.82
CA ASN A 105 18.07 -2.59 0.40
C ASN A 105 18.40 -1.38 -0.47
N ALA A 106 18.72 -0.22 0.13
CA ALA A 106 19.08 1.03 -0.55
C ALA A 106 18.06 1.45 -1.63
N LEU A 107 16.75 1.27 -1.36
CA LEU A 107 15.71 1.83 -2.21
C LEU A 107 15.66 3.35 -2.04
N PRO A 108 15.36 4.11 -3.12
CA PRO A 108 15.30 5.56 -3.05
C PRO A 108 14.10 6.01 -2.19
N MET A 109 14.42 6.51 -1.00
CA MET A 109 13.47 7.08 -0.04
C MET A 109 14.09 8.28 0.68
N PRO A 110 13.31 9.17 1.30
CA PRO A 110 13.85 10.21 2.16
C PRO A 110 14.62 9.60 3.34
N THR A 111 15.50 10.39 3.97
CA THR A 111 16.10 9.97 5.25
C THR A 111 14.99 9.69 6.24
N ALA A 112 14.96 8.47 6.77
CA ALA A 112 13.92 8.02 7.68
C ALA A 112 14.49 7.12 8.77
N GLN A 113 13.75 7.00 9.86
CA GLN A 113 14.06 6.10 10.97
C GLN A 113 12.75 5.60 11.62
N VAL A 114 12.81 4.41 12.18
CA VAL A 114 11.72 3.85 12.98
C VAL A 114 12.09 3.98 14.44
N VAL A 115 11.27 4.70 15.22
CA VAL A 115 11.54 5.03 16.61
C VAL A 115 10.31 4.84 17.48
N SER A 116 10.48 4.67 18.79
CA SER A 116 9.40 4.80 19.76
C SER A 116 9.02 6.28 19.95
N PRO A 117 7.81 6.59 20.45
CA PRO A 117 7.46 7.97 20.82
C PRO A 117 8.45 8.62 21.81
N ALA A 118 9.06 7.84 22.70
CA ALA A 118 10.05 8.34 23.64
C ALA A 118 11.37 8.75 22.95
N GLU A 119 11.82 7.97 21.97
CA GLU A 119 13.03 8.23 21.19
C GLU A 119 12.87 9.40 20.20
N LEU A 120 11.62 9.73 19.82
CA LEU A 120 11.33 10.88 18.95
C LEU A 120 11.90 12.20 19.47
N LYS A 121 12.05 12.34 20.80
CA LYS A 121 12.71 13.51 21.43
C LYS A 121 14.15 13.70 20.96
N GLN A 122 14.81 12.62 20.58
CA GLN A 122 16.23 12.59 20.20
C GLN A 122 16.45 12.70 18.68
N THR A 123 15.36 12.80 17.87
CA THR A 123 15.54 12.91 16.42
C THR A 123 16.32 14.16 16.06
N THR A 124 17.27 13.99 15.14
CA THR A 124 18.15 15.06 14.61
C THR A 124 17.69 15.55 13.23
N LEU A 125 16.55 15.05 12.71
CA LEU A 125 16.02 15.52 11.42
C LEU A 125 15.69 17.01 11.50
N ALA A 126 16.07 17.74 10.44
CA ALA A 126 15.72 19.14 10.31
C ALA A 126 14.20 19.32 10.05
N TYR A 127 13.66 20.42 10.55
CA TYR A 127 12.29 20.81 10.24
C TYR A 127 12.16 21.31 8.79
N PRO A 128 11.03 21.05 8.11
CA PRO A 128 9.96 20.17 8.55
C PRO A 128 10.30 18.68 8.33
N PHE A 129 9.64 17.80 9.09
CA PHE A 129 9.69 16.36 8.88
C PHE A 129 8.32 15.70 9.15
N TRP A 130 8.12 14.50 8.62
CA TRP A 130 6.90 13.74 8.81
C TRP A 130 7.01 12.77 9.98
N ILE A 131 5.92 12.62 10.73
CA ILE A 131 5.72 11.51 11.66
C ILE A 131 4.53 10.71 11.16
N LYS A 132 4.71 9.39 11.06
CA LYS A 132 3.68 8.45 10.63
C LYS A 132 3.64 7.29 11.64
N ARG A 133 2.45 6.81 12.05
CA ARG A 133 2.41 5.59 12.85
C ARG A 133 3.01 4.43 12.05
N ALA A 134 3.86 3.60 12.69
CA ALA A 134 4.64 2.58 12.02
C ALA A 134 3.97 1.20 12.01
N ASP A 135 3.09 0.93 12.99
CA ASP A 135 2.45 -0.38 13.20
C ASP A 135 1.30 -0.69 12.26
N ALA A 136 0.69 0.34 11.65
CA ALA A 136 -0.47 0.21 10.75
C ALA A 136 -0.51 1.30 9.68
N CYS A 137 -1.37 1.09 8.66
CA CYS A 137 -1.77 2.17 7.76
C CYS A 137 -2.56 3.24 8.51
N ALA A 138 -2.51 4.50 8.02
CA ALA A 138 -3.27 5.60 8.61
C ALA A 138 -4.78 5.31 8.59
N GLN A 139 -5.39 5.34 9.76
CA GLN A 139 -6.83 5.16 9.99
C GLN A 139 -7.50 6.50 10.32
N ASN A 140 -6.77 7.38 11.01
CA ASN A 140 -7.24 8.69 11.46
C ASN A 140 -6.36 9.81 10.89
N SER A 141 -6.89 11.03 10.81
CA SER A 141 -6.17 12.21 10.30
C SER A 141 -4.91 12.56 11.12
N GLY A 142 -4.78 12.06 12.34
CA GLY A 142 -3.61 12.29 13.18
C GLY A 142 -2.50 11.23 13.07
N ASP A 143 -2.72 10.13 12.33
CA ASP A 143 -1.76 9.03 12.18
C ASP A 143 -0.56 9.40 11.28
N VAL A 144 -0.70 10.49 10.52
CA VAL A 144 0.36 11.11 9.71
C VAL A 144 0.31 12.62 9.95
N CYS A 145 1.43 13.23 10.27
CA CYS A 145 1.51 14.67 10.50
C CYS A 145 2.86 15.24 10.06
N LEU A 146 2.82 16.44 9.50
CA LEU A 146 3.98 17.27 9.24
C LEU A 146 4.32 18.05 10.52
N ILE A 147 5.58 18.08 10.87
CA ILE A 147 6.11 18.74 12.06
C ILE A 147 7.06 19.85 11.62
N SER A 148 6.72 21.08 11.96
CA SER A 148 7.46 22.26 11.52
C SER A 148 8.27 22.93 12.66
N ASN A 149 8.04 22.51 13.91
CA ASN A 149 8.69 23.10 15.07
C ASN A 149 8.62 22.17 16.30
N ASP A 150 9.31 22.56 17.37
CA ASP A 150 9.39 21.78 18.62
C ASP A 150 8.04 21.67 19.34
N GLU A 151 7.18 22.69 19.26
CA GLU A 151 5.85 22.65 19.91
C GLU A 151 4.98 21.56 19.26
N GLU A 152 4.93 21.52 17.94
CA GLU A 152 4.21 20.48 17.18
C GLU A 152 4.78 19.09 17.47
N LYS A 153 6.11 18.97 17.56
CA LYS A 153 6.77 17.72 17.92
C LYS A 153 6.32 17.23 19.30
N GLN A 154 6.29 18.10 20.31
CA GLN A 154 5.85 17.73 21.66
C GLN A 154 4.36 17.31 21.69
N LYS A 155 3.50 18.03 20.97
CA LYS A 155 2.09 17.65 20.82
C LYS A 155 1.92 16.27 20.19
N ALA A 156 2.71 15.98 19.15
CA ALA A 156 2.70 14.67 18.48
C ALA A 156 3.16 13.56 19.45
N ILE A 157 4.25 13.77 20.19
CA ILE A 157 4.75 12.81 21.20
C ILE A 157 3.68 12.50 22.22
N SER A 158 3.05 13.52 22.80
CA SER A 158 1.99 13.33 23.81
C SER A 158 0.84 12.52 23.25
N ARG A 159 0.34 12.88 22.06
CA ARG A 159 -0.76 12.19 21.40
C ARG A 159 -0.45 10.71 21.10
N PHE A 160 0.71 10.40 20.53
CA PHE A 160 1.06 9.01 20.22
C PHE A 160 1.29 8.16 21.47
N ASN A 161 1.79 8.76 22.55
CA ASN A 161 1.88 8.10 23.85
C ASN A 161 0.49 7.81 24.44
N GLU A 162 -0.44 8.76 24.40
CA GLU A 162 -1.82 8.59 24.87
C GLU A 162 -2.58 7.51 24.09
N GLN A 163 -2.29 7.40 22.78
CA GLN A 163 -2.83 6.36 21.90
C GLN A 163 -2.18 4.99 22.11
N GLY A 164 -1.11 4.89 22.91
CA GLY A 164 -0.34 3.65 23.07
C GLY A 164 0.33 3.17 21.78
N THR A 165 0.68 4.10 20.87
CA THR A 165 1.33 3.75 19.60
C THR A 165 2.74 3.24 19.89
N PRO A 166 3.11 2.00 19.49
CA PRO A 166 4.38 1.40 19.91
C PRO A 166 5.57 1.96 19.15
N SER A 167 5.38 2.35 17.89
CA SER A 167 6.46 2.82 17.02
C SER A 167 5.97 3.82 15.97
N LEU A 168 6.88 4.68 15.55
CA LEU A 168 6.67 5.76 14.59
C LEU A 168 7.74 5.69 13.49
N VAL A 169 7.35 6.00 12.26
CA VAL A 169 8.28 6.38 11.20
C VAL A 169 8.47 7.90 11.28
N VAL A 170 9.70 8.33 11.37
CA VAL A 170 10.10 9.74 11.25
C VAL A 170 10.86 9.90 9.95
N GLU A 171 10.39 10.78 9.08
CA GLU A 171 10.87 10.89 7.71
C GLU A 171 11.09 12.35 7.32
N GLN A 172 12.26 12.67 6.75
CA GLN A 172 12.58 14.01 6.28
C GLN A 172 11.57 14.47 5.22
N HIS A 173 11.01 15.66 5.40
CA HIS A 173 10.24 16.28 4.32
C HIS A 173 11.17 16.64 3.17
N ILE A 174 10.75 16.34 1.95
CA ILE A 174 11.43 16.70 0.71
C ILE A 174 10.48 17.44 -0.21
N SER A 175 10.98 18.46 -0.88
CA SER A 175 10.21 19.23 -1.86
C SER A 175 10.20 18.54 -3.21
N GLY A 176 9.11 18.70 -3.95
CA GLY A 176 8.95 18.14 -5.29
C GLY A 176 7.50 17.80 -5.59
N ASP A 177 7.28 17.22 -6.76
CA ASP A 177 5.96 16.77 -7.20
C ASP A 177 5.57 15.47 -6.50
N LEU A 178 4.46 15.51 -5.77
CA LEU A 178 3.85 14.29 -5.25
C LEU A 178 3.15 13.54 -6.40
N VAL A 179 3.53 12.29 -6.59
CA VAL A 179 2.91 11.38 -7.55
C VAL A 179 2.46 10.10 -6.85
N LYS A 180 1.32 9.57 -7.28
CA LYS A 180 0.85 8.22 -6.91
C LYS A 180 1.23 7.27 -8.03
N PHE A 181 1.81 6.14 -7.67
CA PHE A 181 2.12 5.09 -8.63
C PHE A 181 1.35 3.80 -8.30
N TYR A 182 1.07 3.03 -9.34
CA TYR A 182 0.33 1.78 -9.26
C TYR A 182 0.99 0.76 -10.18
N GLY A 183 1.15 -0.48 -9.70
CA GLY A 183 1.75 -1.53 -10.49
C GLY A 183 1.23 -2.93 -10.15
N VAL A 184 1.56 -3.86 -11.04
CA VAL A 184 1.35 -5.29 -10.86
C VAL A 184 2.66 -5.98 -11.23
N GLU A 185 3.33 -6.52 -10.24
CA GLU A 185 4.63 -7.18 -10.39
C GLU A 185 4.56 -8.31 -11.42
N GLY A 186 5.61 -8.42 -12.25
CA GLY A 186 5.67 -9.41 -13.34
C GLY A 186 4.80 -9.08 -14.56
N THR A 187 4.31 -7.83 -14.66
CA THR A 187 3.57 -7.33 -15.84
C THR A 187 4.16 -6.03 -16.38
N TYR A 188 3.73 -5.62 -17.58
CA TYR A 188 4.09 -4.32 -18.13
C TYR A 188 3.27 -3.16 -17.55
N PHE A 189 2.23 -3.45 -16.77
CA PHE A 189 1.36 -2.42 -16.23
C PHE A 189 2.08 -1.61 -15.16
N PHE A 190 2.11 -0.31 -15.39
CA PHE A 190 2.51 0.70 -14.42
C PHE A 190 1.77 1.99 -14.76
N SER A 191 1.31 2.72 -13.76
CA SER A 191 0.58 3.96 -13.95
C SER A 191 1.01 4.97 -12.90
N VAL A 192 1.18 6.21 -13.32
CA VAL A 192 1.48 7.35 -12.44
C VAL A 192 0.35 8.37 -12.56
N ALA A 193 -0.03 8.96 -11.44
CA ALA A 193 -1.05 10.01 -11.38
C ALA A 193 -0.67 11.08 -10.35
N TYR A 194 -1.04 12.31 -10.64
CA TYR A 194 -0.91 13.42 -9.69
C TYR A 194 -2.17 13.48 -8.81
N PRO A 195 -2.04 13.47 -7.47
CA PRO A 195 -3.20 13.49 -6.56
C PRO A 195 -3.85 14.88 -6.46
N THR A 196 -3.11 15.94 -6.80
CA THR A 196 -3.57 17.32 -6.81
C THR A 196 -3.88 17.75 -8.25
N GLY A 197 -5.15 18.07 -8.53
CA GLY A 197 -5.63 18.41 -9.88
C GLY A 197 -6.99 17.80 -10.19
N GLU A 198 -7.50 17.99 -11.41
CA GLU A 198 -8.78 17.38 -11.84
C GLU A 198 -8.73 15.86 -11.72
N GLY A 199 -9.66 15.29 -10.93
CA GLY A 199 -9.74 13.85 -10.68
C GLY A 199 -8.77 13.29 -9.64
N GLY A 200 -7.95 14.12 -9.00
CA GLY A 200 -7.08 13.73 -7.90
C GLY A 200 -7.86 13.35 -6.64
N PHE A 201 -7.33 12.43 -5.85
CA PHE A 201 -7.92 12.01 -4.58
C PHE A 201 -6.90 12.08 -3.45
N SER A 202 -7.29 12.79 -2.40
CA SER A 202 -6.60 12.86 -1.13
C SER A 202 -7.45 12.22 -0.03
N LYS A 203 -6.86 11.33 0.76
CA LYS A 203 -7.56 10.67 1.87
C LYS A 203 -7.72 11.61 3.08
N PHE A 204 -6.71 12.44 3.35
CA PHE A 204 -6.64 13.30 4.54
C PHE A 204 -6.20 14.75 4.23
N GLY A 205 -6.10 15.14 2.96
CA GLY A 205 -5.72 16.49 2.56
C GLY A 205 -4.23 16.84 2.72
N LEU A 206 -3.40 15.87 3.09
CA LEU A 206 -1.97 16.09 3.37
C LEU A 206 -1.14 16.29 2.10
N GLU A 207 -1.67 15.90 0.94
CA GLU A 207 -1.02 16.06 -0.37
C GLU A 207 -0.77 17.55 -0.70
N ALA A 208 -1.58 18.46 -0.14
CA ALA A 208 -1.39 19.90 -0.29
C ALA A 208 -0.07 20.43 0.30
N ALA A 209 0.56 19.69 1.22
CA ALA A 209 1.83 20.09 1.83
C ALA A 209 2.99 20.18 0.80
N ASN A 210 2.88 19.48 -0.33
CA ASN A 210 3.85 19.56 -1.43
C ASN A 210 3.51 20.61 -2.50
N GLY A 211 2.39 21.34 -2.34
CA GLY A 211 1.94 22.36 -3.28
C GLY A 211 1.32 21.78 -4.56
N LEU A 212 1.23 22.64 -5.58
CA LEU A 212 0.77 22.25 -6.91
C LEU A 212 1.92 21.60 -7.69
N PRO A 213 1.65 20.54 -8.49
CA PRO A 213 2.70 19.88 -9.26
C PRO A 213 3.28 20.83 -10.32
N GLN A 214 4.60 20.80 -10.46
CA GLN A 214 5.37 21.50 -11.49
C GLN A 214 5.57 20.63 -12.72
N HIS A 215 5.17 19.35 -12.67
CA HIS A 215 5.34 18.33 -13.71
C HIS A 215 6.81 18.12 -14.09
N PHE A 216 7.68 18.00 -13.08
CA PHE A 216 9.08 17.66 -13.29
C PHE A 216 9.23 16.36 -14.10
N SER A 217 10.15 16.38 -15.05
CA SER A 217 10.43 15.22 -15.91
C SER A 217 11.17 14.14 -15.11
N PHE A 218 10.74 12.89 -15.22
CA PHE A 218 11.41 11.74 -14.59
C PHE A 218 11.21 10.47 -15.42
N SER A 219 12.00 9.44 -15.12
CA SER A 219 11.88 8.13 -15.78
C SER A 219 10.81 7.27 -15.11
N GLN A 220 9.65 7.14 -15.74
CA GLN A 220 8.61 6.20 -15.27
C GLN A 220 9.06 4.74 -15.35
N GLU A 221 9.95 4.40 -16.28
CA GLU A 221 10.52 3.05 -16.39
C GLU A 221 11.42 2.73 -15.21
N GLU A 222 12.24 3.67 -14.77
CA GLU A 222 13.08 3.52 -13.58
C GLU A 222 12.25 3.43 -12.31
N MET A 223 11.21 4.28 -12.19
CA MET A 223 10.26 4.22 -11.07
C MET A 223 9.56 2.86 -11.03
N LYS A 224 9.12 2.33 -12.20
CA LYS A 224 8.54 0.99 -12.28
C LYS A 224 9.52 -0.08 -11.81
N ARG A 225 10.77 -0.08 -12.29
CA ARG A 225 11.78 -1.07 -11.86
C ARG A 225 12.02 -1.00 -10.35
N THR A 226 12.09 0.20 -9.79
CA THR A 226 12.24 0.42 -8.35
C THR A 226 11.04 -0.09 -7.57
N ALA A 227 9.82 0.23 -8.02
CA ALA A 227 8.58 -0.22 -7.41
C ALA A 227 8.38 -1.75 -7.52
N ASP A 228 8.75 -2.36 -8.66
CA ASP A 228 8.73 -3.82 -8.81
C ASP A 228 9.74 -4.50 -7.87
N ARG A 229 10.93 -3.90 -7.66
CA ARG A 229 11.89 -4.39 -6.65
C ARG A 229 11.32 -4.27 -5.23
N ALA A 230 10.67 -3.15 -4.90
CA ALA A 230 9.97 -3.00 -3.63
C ALA A 230 8.86 -4.05 -3.46
N ALA A 231 8.10 -4.34 -4.52
CA ALA A 231 7.06 -5.37 -4.55
C ALA A 231 7.64 -6.78 -4.28
N GLN A 232 8.76 -7.12 -4.88
CA GLN A 232 9.46 -8.39 -4.64
C GLN A 232 9.95 -8.51 -3.20
N LEU A 233 10.56 -7.47 -2.66
CA LEU A 233 11.05 -7.43 -1.28
C LEU A 233 9.91 -7.55 -0.25
N THR A 234 8.78 -6.92 -0.53
CA THR A 234 7.61 -6.93 0.35
C THR A 234 6.64 -8.09 0.10
N GLY A 235 6.81 -8.85 -0.98
CA GLY A 235 5.89 -9.92 -1.40
C GLY A 235 4.53 -9.41 -1.88
N MET A 236 4.45 -8.16 -2.34
CA MET A 236 3.22 -7.51 -2.80
C MET A 236 3.13 -7.53 -4.33
N THR A 237 2.51 -8.54 -4.90
CA THR A 237 2.31 -8.62 -6.37
C THR A 237 1.44 -7.47 -6.90
N VAL A 238 0.39 -7.11 -6.19
CA VAL A 238 -0.50 -5.98 -6.52
C VAL A 238 -0.21 -4.85 -5.56
N TYR A 239 0.36 -3.76 -6.06
CA TYR A 239 0.90 -2.69 -5.24
C TYR A 239 0.57 -1.30 -5.74
N GLY A 240 0.77 -0.33 -4.88
CA GLY A 240 0.83 1.09 -5.20
C GLY A 240 1.58 1.85 -4.13
N GLY A 241 1.77 3.13 -4.35
CA GLY A 241 2.48 3.97 -3.39
C GLY A 241 2.49 5.42 -3.82
N ASP A 242 3.18 6.19 -3.01
CA ASP A 242 3.39 7.61 -3.22
C ASP A 242 4.90 7.89 -3.35
N ALA A 243 5.28 8.79 -4.25
CA ALA A 243 6.66 9.22 -4.41
C ALA A 243 6.73 10.74 -4.61
N ILE A 244 7.87 11.33 -4.23
CA ILE A 244 8.18 12.72 -4.55
C ILE A 244 9.20 12.73 -5.67
N VAL A 245 8.91 13.48 -6.72
CA VAL A 245 9.80 13.71 -7.87
C VAL A 245 10.43 15.10 -7.73
N GLY A 246 11.75 15.15 -7.67
CA GLY A 246 12.51 16.39 -7.58
C GLY A 246 12.71 17.08 -8.94
N GLU A 247 13.12 18.33 -8.91
CA GLU A 247 13.47 19.12 -10.09
C GLU A 247 14.60 18.48 -10.93
N ASP A 248 15.48 17.73 -10.28
CA ASP A 248 16.56 16.96 -10.90
C ASP A 248 16.11 15.66 -11.57
N GLY A 249 14.82 15.37 -11.57
CA GLY A 249 14.24 14.14 -12.12
C GLY A 249 14.43 12.91 -11.26
N GLN A 250 15.10 13.03 -10.09
CA GLN A 250 15.18 11.92 -9.14
C GLN A 250 13.87 11.79 -8.38
N PHE A 251 13.53 10.58 -7.99
CA PHE A 251 12.34 10.32 -7.18
C PHE A 251 12.69 9.59 -5.89
N LYS A 252 11.84 9.76 -4.89
CA LYS A 252 11.92 9.03 -3.61
C LYS A 252 10.55 8.51 -3.21
N ILE A 253 10.46 7.21 -2.91
CA ILE A 253 9.24 6.56 -2.44
C ILE A 253 9.00 6.98 -0.98
N ILE A 254 7.80 7.46 -0.68
CA ILE A 254 7.40 7.92 0.66
C ILE A 254 6.28 7.08 1.28
N ASP A 255 5.62 6.24 0.50
CA ASP A 255 4.66 5.23 0.98
C ASP A 255 4.56 4.06 -0.02
N PHE A 256 4.30 2.84 0.49
CA PHE A 256 4.15 1.65 -0.34
C PHE A 256 3.06 0.75 0.25
N ASN A 257 2.06 0.41 -0.56
CA ASN A 257 0.83 -0.21 -0.11
C ASN A 257 0.42 -1.40 -0.99
N ASP A 258 -0.20 -2.42 -0.38
CA ASP A 258 -0.89 -3.49 -1.09
C ASP A 258 -2.27 -3.04 -1.58
N TRP A 259 -2.73 -3.64 -2.68
CA TRP A 259 -4.08 -3.49 -3.25
C TRP A 259 -4.66 -2.07 -3.12
N PRO A 260 -4.10 -1.05 -3.80
CA PRO A 260 -4.70 0.27 -3.85
C PRO A 260 -6.00 0.25 -4.67
N SER A 261 -6.78 1.31 -4.60
CA SER A 261 -8.07 1.42 -5.31
C SER A 261 -7.95 1.59 -6.83
N PHE A 262 -6.75 1.91 -7.34
CA PHE A 262 -6.49 2.14 -8.78
C PHE A 262 -7.48 3.10 -9.45
N SER A 263 -7.95 4.13 -8.74
CA SER A 263 -9.06 4.99 -9.17
C SER A 263 -8.84 5.62 -10.55
N SER A 264 -7.60 6.07 -10.84
CA SER A 264 -7.23 6.72 -12.11
C SER A 264 -6.99 5.73 -13.26
N CYS A 265 -6.77 4.43 -12.98
CA CYS A 265 -6.31 3.44 -13.97
C CYS A 265 -6.99 2.06 -13.82
N ARG A 266 -8.16 2.01 -13.17
CA ARG A 266 -8.87 0.78 -12.76
C ARG A 266 -9.02 -0.26 -13.87
N ARG A 267 -9.40 0.17 -15.07
CA ARG A 267 -9.65 -0.75 -16.19
C ARG A 267 -8.40 -1.53 -16.58
N ASP A 268 -7.27 -0.85 -16.68
CA ASP A 268 -6.03 -1.44 -17.12
C ASP A 268 -5.33 -2.19 -15.98
N ALA A 269 -5.44 -1.68 -14.74
CA ALA A 269 -5.03 -2.40 -13.53
C ALA A 269 -5.77 -3.75 -13.40
N ALA A 270 -7.09 -3.77 -13.50
CA ALA A 270 -7.87 -5.00 -13.42
C ALA A 270 -7.49 -6.01 -14.53
N LYS A 271 -7.13 -5.51 -15.74
CA LYS A 271 -6.62 -6.35 -16.82
C LYS A 271 -5.27 -6.97 -16.47
N ALA A 272 -4.36 -6.18 -15.93
CA ALA A 272 -3.03 -6.64 -15.55
C ALA A 272 -3.08 -7.65 -14.38
N ILE A 273 -3.89 -7.34 -13.35
CA ILE A 273 -4.07 -8.23 -12.19
C ILE A 273 -4.65 -9.57 -12.64
N ALA A 274 -5.74 -9.58 -13.40
CA ALA A 274 -6.34 -10.82 -13.90
C ALA A 274 -5.36 -11.60 -14.81
N SER A 275 -4.60 -10.92 -15.65
CA SER A 275 -3.57 -11.55 -16.49
C SER A 275 -2.45 -12.18 -15.64
N ARG A 276 -2.02 -11.53 -14.56
CA ARG A 276 -0.99 -12.04 -13.64
C ARG A 276 -1.49 -13.28 -12.91
N ILE A 277 -2.71 -13.22 -12.37
CA ILE A 277 -3.35 -14.35 -11.67
C ILE A 277 -3.52 -15.57 -12.59
N ASN A 278 -3.94 -15.36 -13.85
CA ASN A 278 -4.10 -16.47 -14.80
C ASN A 278 -2.77 -17.14 -15.22
N LYS A 279 -1.62 -16.53 -14.91
CA LYS A 279 -0.29 -17.09 -15.20
C LYS A 279 0.35 -17.82 -14.00
N MET A 280 -0.25 -17.71 -12.85
CA MET A 280 0.13 -18.46 -11.63
C MET A 280 -0.53 -19.84 -11.64
#